data_1cdd7546f8109231d50e9a577bed5191
#
_entry.id   1cdd7546f8109231d50e9a577bed5191
#
_cell.length_a   1.000
_cell.length_b   1.000
_cell.length_c   1.000
_cell.angle_alpha   90.00
_cell.angle_beta   90.00
_cell.angle_gamma   90.00
#
_symmetry.space_group_name_H-M   'P 1'
#
loop_
_entity.id
_entity.type
_entity.pdbx_description
1 polymer ?
#
loop_
_entity_poly.entity_id
_entity_poly.type
_entity_poly.pdbx_seq_one_letter_code
_entity_poly.pdbx_strand_id
1 'polypeptide(L)'
;MSQLTCFKAYDIRGKLGTELNEEIAYKIGRAYGQIYQPKTVVIGCDIRLTSESLKQATIQGLNDAGVDVLDLGMTGTEEVYFGAFHLDVQGGIEITASHNPMDYNGMKLVREQARPIGADSGLAEIQALAESGAFTEVQQKGSTTPYNILPEFIEH
;
A
#
# COMPACT_ATOMS: atom_id res chain seq x y z
N MET A 1 -2.75 -17.14 13.20
CA MET A 1 -1.75 -16.08 13.09
C MET A 1 -1.90 -15.09 14.23
N SER A 2 -0.80 -14.57 14.76
CA SER A 2 -0.88 -13.61 15.83
C SER A 2 -1.43 -12.27 15.35
N GLN A 3 -1.92 -11.49 16.28
CA GLN A 3 -2.52 -10.19 15.99
C GLN A 3 -1.46 -9.22 15.44
N LEU A 4 -1.80 -8.49 14.38
CA LEU A 4 -0.95 -7.45 13.83
C LEU A 4 -1.16 -6.16 14.63
N THR A 5 -0.06 -5.58 15.08
CA THR A 5 -0.09 -4.39 15.93
C THR A 5 0.21 -3.11 15.17
N CYS A 6 0.51 -3.21 13.86
CA CYS A 6 0.87 -2.04 13.06
C CYS A 6 -0.34 -1.25 12.54
N PHE A 7 -1.54 -1.75 12.71
CA PHE A 7 -2.75 -1.03 12.26
C PHE A 7 -3.14 0.02 13.31
N LYS A 8 -3.19 1.27 12.90
CA LYS A 8 -3.54 2.40 13.76
C LYS A 8 -4.87 3.00 13.28
N ALA A 9 -5.29 4.14 13.85
CA ALA A 9 -6.60 4.71 13.55
C ALA A 9 -6.75 5.16 12.10
N TYR A 10 -5.69 5.69 11.51
CA TYR A 10 -5.76 6.29 10.17
C TYR A 10 -4.74 5.72 9.19
N ASP A 11 -3.80 4.93 9.65
CA ASP A 11 -2.74 4.38 8.80
C ASP A 11 -2.13 3.15 9.44
N ILE A 12 -1.07 2.66 8.80
CA ILE A 12 -0.29 1.52 9.27
C ILE A 12 1.07 2.05 9.69
N ARG A 13 1.50 1.74 10.92
CA ARG A 13 2.83 2.10 11.43
C ARG A 13 3.31 1.04 12.40
N GLY A 14 4.57 0.69 12.31
CA GLY A 14 5.11 -0.30 13.22
C GLY A 14 6.62 -0.33 13.24
N LYS A 15 7.15 -0.89 14.31
CA LYS A 15 8.57 -1.14 14.46
C LYS A 15 8.99 -2.24 13.50
N LEU A 16 10.07 -1.99 12.76
CA LEU A 16 10.54 -2.92 11.74
C LEU A 16 11.00 -4.23 12.38
N GLY A 17 10.66 -5.32 11.72
CA GLY A 17 10.97 -6.67 12.15
C GLY A 17 9.88 -7.30 13.00
N THR A 18 9.47 -6.64 14.08
CA THR A 18 8.50 -7.21 15.01
C THR A 18 7.06 -6.84 14.68
N GLU A 19 6.83 -5.60 14.28
CA GLU A 19 5.47 -5.11 14.02
C GLU A 19 5.19 -4.95 12.53
N LEU A 20 6.21 -4.72 11.72
CA LEU A 20 6.08 -4.57 10.27
C LEU A 20 7.32 -5.13 9.60
N ASN A 21 7.11 -5.98 8.61
CA ASN A 21 8.19 -6.58 7.82
C ASN A 21 7.64 -6.91 6.44
N GLU A 22 8.48 -7.50 5.59
CA GLU A 22 8.09 -7.82 4.22
C GLU A 22 6.93 -8.82 4.15
N GLU A 23 6.91 -9.81 5.04
CA GLU A 23 5.80 -10.78 5.07
C GLU A 23 4.48 -10.08 5.39
N ILE A 24 4.50 -9.19 6.38
CA ILE A 24 3.29 -8.44 6.77
C ILE A 24 2.89 -7.49 5.65
N ALA A 25 3.87 -6.81 5.02
CA ALA A 25 3.59 -5.92 3.89
C ALA A 25 2.93 -6.68 2.73
N TYR A 26 3.42 -7.88 2.42
CA TYR A 26 2.79 -8.73 1.42
C TYR A 26 1.33 -9.01 1.78
N LYS A 27 1.07 -9.38 3.02
CA LYS A 27 -0.29 -9.70 3.48
C LYS A 27 -1.22 -8.50 3.43
N ILE A 28 -0.69 -7.31 3.72
CA ILE A 28 -1.46 -6.08 3.61
C ILE A 28 -1.85 -5.81 2.16
N GLY A 29 -0.90 -5.92 1.23
CA GLY A 29 -1.18 -5.77 -0.20
C GLY A 29 -2.17 -6.79 -0.69
N ARG A 30 -2.02 -8.05 -0.27
CA ARG A 30 -2.93 -9.13 -0.65
C ARG A 30 -4.34 -8.87 -0.13
N ALA A 31 -4.47 -8.46 1.13
CA ALA A 31 -5.78 -8.20 1.73
C ALA A 31 -6.46 -6.98 1.09
N TYR A 32 -5.70 -5.91 0.88
CA TYR A 32 -6.23 -4.72 0.22
C TYR A 32 -6.78 -5.07 -1.17
N GLY A 33 -5.99 -5.81 -1.94
CA GLY A 33 -6.41 -6.19 -3.29
C GLY A 33 -7.64 -7.08 -3.30
N GLN A 34 -7.74 -8.00 -2.35
CA GLN A 34 -8.88 -8.90 -2.29
C GLN A 34 -10.16 -8.19 -1.86
N ILE A 35 -10.06 -7.29 -0.89
CA ILE A 35 -11.25 -6.60 -0.35
C ILE A 35 -11.80 -5.60 -1.36
N TYR A 36 -10.94 -4.75 -1.93
CA TYR A 36 -11.41 -3.67 -2.81
C TYR A 36 -11.45 -4.07 -4.28
N GLN A 37 -10.70 -5.08 -4.67
CA GLN A 37 -10.60 -5.56 -6.04
C GLN A 37 -10.38 -4.41 -7.04
N PRO A 38 -9.42 -3.53 -6.77
CA PRO A 38 -9.12 -2.46 -7.71
C PRO A 38 -8.50 -3.05 -8.97
N LYS A 39 -8.77 -2.43 -10.11
CA LYS A 39 -8.10 -2.86 -11.34
C LYS A 39 -6.64 -2.43 -11.32
N THR A 40 -6.38 -1.20 -10.93
CA THR A 40 -5.05 -0.61 -10.91
C THR A 40 -4.89 0.28 -9.68
N VAL A 41 -3.72 0.20 -9.05
CA VAL A 41 -3.35 1.11 -7.96
C VAL A 41 -2.01 1.73 -8.25
N VAL A 42 -1.78 2.94 -7.71
CA VAL A 42 -0.46 3.57 -7.71
C VAL A 42 0.21 3.29 -6.38
N ILE A 43 1.53 3.12 -6.39
CA ILE A 43 2.29 2.91 -5.16
C ILE A 43 3.60 3.67 -5.24
N GLY A 44 3.98 4.29 -4.14
CA GLY A 44 5.26 4.96 -4.02
C GLY A 44 5.84 4.75 -2.63
N CYS A 45 7.07 5.19 -2.44
CA CYS A 45 7.72 5.08 -1.14
C CYS A 45 8.64 6.27 -0.89
N ASP A 46 8.93 6.53 0.39
CA ASP A 46 9.88 7.55 0.78
C ASP A 46 11.32 7.06 0.57
N ILE A 47 12.29 7.89 0.96
CA ILE A 47 13.70 7.65 0.67
C ILE A 47 14.33 6.51 1.48
N ARG A 48 13.68 6.03 2.54
CA ARG A 48 14.29 5.01 3.40
C ARG A 48 14.48 3.70 2.63
N LEU A 49 15.62 3.03 2.88
CA LEU A 49 15.91 1.75 2.24
C LEU A 49 14.84 0.69 2.57
N THR A 50 14.37 0.69 3.81
CA THR A 50 13.33 -0.25 4.23
C THR A 50 12.02 -0.01 3.49
N SER A 51 11.77 1.23 3.04
CA SER A 51 10.55 1.54 2.30
C SER A 51 10.55 0.85 0.94
N GLU A 52 11.69 0.77 0.26
CA GLU A 52 11.76 0.09 -1.03
C GLU A 52 11.44 -1.40 -0.89
N SER A 53 12.01 -2.09 0.09
CA SER A 53 11.75 -3.51 0.27
C SER A 53 10.32 -3.79 0.69
N LEU A 54 9.74 -2.94 1.54
CA LEU A 54 8.33 -3.06 1.91
C LEU A 54 7.42 -2.78 0.72
N LYS A 55 7.78 -1.80 -0.12
CA LYS A 55 7.03 -1.51 -1.34
C LYS A 55 7.00 -2.73 -2.26
N GLN A 56 8.15 -3.36 -2.48
CA GLN A 56 8.20 -4.52 -3.37
C GLN A 56 7.36 -5.68 -2.82
N ALA A 57 7.38 -5.90 -1.51
CA ALA A 57 6.56 -6.94 -0.89
C ALA A 57 5.06 -6.62 -1.04
N THR A 58 4.69 -5.37 -0.86
CA THR A 58 3.29 -4.92 -1.03
C THR A 58 2.84 -5.11 -2.48
N ILE A 59 3.70 -4.75 -3.43
CA ILE A 59 3.42 -4.95 -4.86
C ILE A 59 3.16 -6.42 -5.15
N GLN A 60 3.99 -7.30 -4.61
CA GLN A 60 3.80 -8.73 -4.83
C GLN A 60 2.44 -9.20 -4.32
N GLY A 61 2.04 -8.72 -3.15
CA GLY A 61 0.72 -9.04 -2.62
C GLY A 61 -0.41 -8.53 -3.50
N LEU A 62 -0.29 -7.31 -3.98
CA LEU A 62 -1.28 -6.73 -4.90
C LEU A 62 -1.36 -7.53 -6.20
N ASN A 63 -0.22 -7.84 -6.80
CA ASN A 63 -0.20 -8.63 -8.05
C ASN A 63 -0.80 -10.01 -7.84
N ASP A 64 -0.51 -10.64 -6.72
CA ASP A 64 -1.07 -11.96 -6.40
C ASP A 64 -2.58 -11.90 -6.18
N ALA A 65 -3.10 -10.74 -5.83
CA ALA A 65 -4.55 -10.53 -5.71
C ALA A 65 -5.21 -10.13 -7.03
N GLY A 66 -4.45 -10.08 -8.12
CA GLY A 66 -4.98 -9.73 -9.44
C GLY A 66 -4.98 -8.25 -9.75
N VAL A 67 -4.26 -7.43 -8.98
CA VAL A 67 -4.24 -5.97 -9.12
C VAL A 67 -3.03 -5.55 -9.93
N ASP A 68 -3.24 -4.70 -10.94
CA ASP A 68 -2.15 -4.06 -11.67
C ASP A 68 -1.63 -2.87 -10.86
N VAL A 69 -0.32 -2.64 -10.95
CA VAL A 69 0.34 -1.63 -10.14
C VAL A 69 1.13 -0.68 -11.03
N LEU A 70 0.95 0.61 -10.81
CA LEU A 70 1.84 1.64 -11.35
C LEU A 70 2.79 2.05 -10.23
N ASP A 71 4.07 1.72 -10.41
CA ASP A 71 5.11 1.99 -9.42
C ASP A 71 5.66 3.38 -9.67
N LEU A 72 5.32 4.31 -8.79
CA LEU A 72 5.74 5.70 -8.92
C LEU A 72 7.17 5.95 -8.43
N GLY A 73 7.79 4.93 -7.82
CA GLY A 73 9.14 5.06 -7.30
C GLY A 73 9.19 5.82 -5.99
N MET A 74 10.19 6.68 -5.86
CA MET A 74 10.39 7.48 -4.65
C MET A 74 9.50 8.71 -4.71
N THR A 75 8.52 8.81 -3.79
CA THR A 75 7.50 9.84 -3.80
C THR A 75 7.16 10.27 -2.37
N GLY A 76 6.52 11.44 -2.27
CA GLY A 76 5.80 11.79 -1.05
C GLY A 76 4.36 11.34 -1.11
N THR A 77 3.68 11.45 0.02
CA THR A 77 2.27 11.06 0.14
C THR A 77 1.38 11.84 -0.84
N GLU A 78 1.69 13.13 -1.02
CA GLU A 78 0.90 13.99 -1.91
C GLU A 78 0.97 13.54 -3.35
N GLU A 79 2.12 13.04 -3.80
CA GLU A 79 2.28 12.55 -5.17
C GLU A 79 1.46 11.28 -5.39
N VAL A 80 1.40 10.40 -4.40
CA VAL A 80 0.57 9.19 -4.48
C VAL A 80 -0.90 9.56 -4.52
N TYR A 81 -1.33 10.50 -3.67
CA TYR A 81 -2.72 10.94 -3.66
C TYR A 81 -3.09 11.61 -4.98
N PHE A 82 -2.20 12.48 -5.49
CA PHE A 82 -2.39 13.09 -6.80
C PHE A 82 -2.50 12.03 -7.89
N GLY A 83 -1.61 11.04 -7.89
CA GLY A 83 -1.63 9.97 -8.88
C GLY A 83 -2.92 9.17 -8.83
N ALA A 84 -3.39 8.83 -7.64
CA ALA A 84 -4.63 8.07 -7.49
C ALA A 84 -5.83 8.84 -8.05
N PHE A 85 -5.86 10.15 -7.86
CA PHE A 85 -6.93 10.99 -8.37
C PHE A 85 -6.76 11.28 -9.87
N HIS A 86 -5.58 11.73 -10.26
CA HIS A 86 -5.29 12.23 -11.61
C HIS A 86 -5.34 11.14 -12.67
N LEU A 87 -4.82 9.95 -12.34
CA LEU A 87 -4.78 8.83 -13.27
C LEU A 87 -6.06 8.00 -13.24
N ASP A 88 -7.02 8.39 -12.40
CA ASP A 88 -8.31 7.72 -12.26
C ASP A 88 -8.15 6.22 -12.02
N VAL A 89 -7.20 5.87 -11.15
CA VAL A 89 -7.03 4.50 -10.70
C VAL A 89 -7.83 4.30 -9.41
N GLN A 90 -8.00 3.05 -8.99
CA GLN A 90 -8.93 2.70 -7.92
C GLN A 90 -8.29 2.67 -6.54
N GLY A 91 -7.05 3.13 -6.43
CA GLY A 91 -6.41 3.22 -5.13
C GLY A 91 -4.97 3.66 -5.19
N GLY A 92 -4.40 3.92 -4.02
CA GLY A 92 -3.00 4.31 -3.89
C GLY A 92 -2.43 3.93 -2.54
N ILE A 93 -1.14 3.68 -2.51
CA ILE A 93 -0.42 3.31 -1.28
C ILE A 93 0.90 4.05 -1.26
N GLU A 94 1.20 4.71 -0.15
CA GLU A 94 2.52 5.29 0.09
C GLU A 94 3.18 4.56 1.25
N ILE A 95 4.36 3.99 1.01
CA ILE A 95 5.17 3.40 2.06
C ILE A 95 6.02 4.52 2.66
N THR A 96 5.74 4.88 3.89
CA THR A 96 6.41 6.02 4.50
C THR A 96 6.46 5.88 6.01
N ALA A 97 7.61 6.25 6.57
CA ALA A 97 7.78 6.36 8.01
C ALA A 97 7.40 7.74 8.52
N SER A 98 7.14 8.69 7.62
CA SER A 98 6.88 10.08 7.99
C SER A 98 8.00 10.61 8.90
N HIS A 99 7.68 11.06 10.11
CA HIS A 99 8.65 11.59 11.06
C HIS A 99 9.06 10.56 12.13
N ASN A 100 8.68 9.30 11.96
CA ASN A 100 9.00 8.27 12.94
C ASN A 100 10.50 7.93 12.94
N PRO A 101 11.01 7.34 14.04
CA PRO A 101 12.42 6.92 14.10
C PRO A 101 12.79 5.94 12.98
N MET A 102 14.11 5.78 12.78
CA MET A 102 14.65 4.97 11.68
C MET A 102 14.23 3.50 11.74
N ASP A 103 13.92 2.98 12.92
CA ASP A 103 13.48 1.60 13.08
C ASP A 103 11.97 1.42 12.92
N TYR A 104 11.27 2.45 12.42
CA TYR A 104 9.83 2.39 12.12
C TYR A 104 9.59 2.59 10.64
N ASN A 105 8.48 2.06 10.16
CA ASN A 105 7.95 2.38 8.84
C ASN A 105 6.44 2.21 8.85
N GLY A 106 5.80 2.45 7.73
CA GLY A 106 4.35 2.36 7.68
C GLY A 106 3.81 2.55 6.27
N MET A 107 2.49 2.62 6.20
CA MET A 107 1.76 2.78 4.94
C MET A 107 0.58 3.69 5.13
N LYS A 108 0.33 4.53 4.13
CA LYS A 108 -0.91 5.28 4.00
C LYS A 108 -1.67 4.75 2.81
N LEU A 109 -2.93 4.43 3.00
CA LEU A 109 -3.76 3.77 2.00
C LEU A 109 -4.92 4.66 1.60
N VAL A 110 -5.17 4.77 0.30
CA VAL A 110 -6.37 5.44 -0.20
C VAL A 110 -7.06 4.51 -1.19
N ARG A 111 -8.34 4.73 -1.38
CA ARG A 111 -9.14 4.04 -2.38
C ARG A 111 -9.40 4.98 -3.55
N GLU A 112 -10.38 4.68 -4.41
CA GLU A 112 -10.66 5.50 -5.59
C GLU A 112 -10.83 6.98 -5.21
N GLN A 113 -10.38 7.87 -6.09
CA GLN A 113 -10.42 9.32 -5.91
C GLN A 113 -9.64 9.80 -4.68
N ALA A 114 -8.61 9.03 -4.33
CA ALA A 114 -7.73 9.34 -3.19
C ALA A 114 -8.45 9.45 -1.85
N ARG A 115 -9.58 8.75 -1.69
CA ARG A 115 -10.30 8.75 -0.41
C ARG A 115 -9.53 7.93 0.62
N PRO A 116 -9.23 8.50 1.80
CA PRO A 116 -8.46 7.79 2.81
C PRO A 116 -9.17 6.54 3.34
N ILE A 117 -8.38 5.55 3.73
CA ILE A 117 -8.87 4.36 4.41
C ILE A 117 -8.42 4.43 5.86
N GLY A 118 -9.36 4.52 6.79
CA GLY A 118 -9.11 4.55 8.22
C GLY A 118 -9.76 3.38 8.93
N ALA A 119 -9.65 3.35 10.26
CA ALA A 119 -10.16 2.23 11.07
C ALA A 119 -11.65 1.98 10.85
N ASP A 120 -12.41 3.05 10.70
CA ASP A 120 -13.87 2.98 10.51
C ASP A 120 -14.29 2.93 9.04
N SER A 121 -13.34 2.85 8.10
CA SER A 121 -13.64 2.86 6.67
C SER A 121 -12.87 1.79 5.88
N GLY A 122 -12.32 0.77 6.57
CA GLY A 122 -11.73 -0.37 5.88
C GLY A 122 -10.45 -0.93 6.46
N LEU A 123 -9.68 -0.18 7.27
CA LEU A 123 -8.42 -0.71 7.84
C LEU A 123 -8.66 -1.95 8.69
N ALA A 124 -9.76 -1.97 9.45
CA ALA A 124 -10.07 -3.12 10.30
C ALA A 124 -10.31 -4.39 9.48
N GLU A 125 -10.95 -4.27 8.33
CA GLU A 125 -11.19 -5.41 7.44
C GLU A 125 -9.91 -5.90 6.80
N ILE A 126 -9.03 -4.97 6.40
CA ILE A 126 -7.70 -5.33 5.87
C ILE A 126 -6.92 -6.07 6.96
N GLN A 127 -6.92 -5.55 8.19
CA GLN A 127 -6.23 -6.19 9.30
C GLN A 127 -6.74 -7.61 9.54
N ALA A 128 -8.05 -7.77 9.61
CA ALA A 128 -8.66 -9.09 9.87
C ALA A 128 -8.28 -10.10 8.80
N LEU A 129 -8.34 -9.71 7.54
CA LEU A 129 -7.99 -10.61 6.43
C LEU A 129 -6.50 -10.92 6.43
N ALA A 130 -5.65 -9.92 6.67
CA ALA A 130 -4.21 -10.15 6.73
C ALA A 130 -3.84 -11.09 7.87
N GLU A 131 -4.49 -10.93 9.03
CA GLU A 131 -4.25 -11.82 10.19
C GLU A 131 -4.70 -13.25 9.93
N SER A 132 -5.84 -13.41 9.27
CA SER A 132 -6.37 -14.75 8.99
C SER A 132 -5.59 -15.48 7.92
N GLY A 133 -5.03 -14.75 6.95
CA GLY A 133 -4.36 -15.36 5.80
C GLY A 133 -5.29 -16.09 4.86
N ALA A 134 -6.59 -15.86 4.94
CA ALA A 134 -7.59 -16.56 4.14
C ALA A 134 -7.71 -15.93 2.76
N PHE A 135 -6.62 -15.96 2.01
CA PHE A 135 -6.57 -15.34 0.68
C PHE A 135 -7.12 -16.29 -0.38
N THR A 136 -7.84 -15.71 -1.34
CA THR A 136 -8.43 -16.45 -2.45
C THR A 136 -7.49 -16.43 -3.65
N GLU A 137 -7.29 -17.58 -4.28
CA GLU A 137 -6.50 -17.65 -5.51
C GLU A 137 -7.21 -16.89 -6.63
N VAL A 138 -6.42 -16.22 -7.47
CA VAL A 138 -6.95 -15.52 -8.63
C VAL A 138 -6.49 -16.22 -9.90
N GLN A 139 -7.30 -16.11 -10.96
CA GLN A 139 -6.98 -16.75 -12.24
C GLN A 139 -5.84 -16.04 -12.95
N GLN A 140 -5.77 -14.73 -12.83
CA GLN A 140 -4.74 -13.94 -13.50
C GLN A 140 -4.16 -12.95 -12.52
N LYS A 141 -2.86 -13.05 -12.28
CA LYS A 141 -2.14 -12.12 -11.42
C LYS A 141 -1.95 -10.80 -12.14
N GLY A 142 -1.82 -9.72 -11.37
CA GLY A 142 -1.55 -8.41 -11.91
C GLY A 142 -0.09 -8.23 -12.30
N SER A 143 0.17 -7.13 -12.98
CA SER A 143 1.52 -6.75 -13.40
C SER A 143 1.88 -5.39 -12.87
N THR A 144 3.16 -5.05 -12.90
CA THR A 144 3.68 -3.79 -12.39
C THR A 144 4.40 -3.05 -13.50
N THR A 145 4.06 -1.77 -13.65
CA THR A 145 4.69 -0.88 -14.63
C THR A 145 5.24 0.34 -13.92
N PRO A 146 6.50 0.72 -14.17
CA PRO A 146 7.01 2.00 -13.63
C PRO A 146 6.28 3.17 -14.26
N TYR A 147 6.02 4.22 -13.48
CA TYR A 147 5.34 5.41 -13.97
C TYR A 147 5.92 6.64 -13.27
N ASN A 148 6.41 7.60 -14.05
CA ASN A 148 6.95 8.84 -13.50
C ASN A 148 5.85 9.89 -13.46
N ILE A 149 5.28 10.12 -12.28
CA ILE A 149 4.17 11.07 -12.09
C ILE A 149 4.66 12.51 -11.95
N LEU A 150 5.94 12.73 -11.72
CA LEU A 150 6.48 14.03 -11.35
C LEU A 150 6.17 15.13 -12.36
N PRO A 151 6.33 14.93 -13.69
CA PRO A 151 5.98 15.99 -14.65
C PRO A 151 4.52 16.42 -14.54
N GLU A 152 3.60 15.50 -14.38
CA GLU A 152 2.17 15.80 -14.27
C GLU A 152 1.86 16.50 -12.94
N PHE A 153 2.51 16.07 -11.88
CA PHE A 153 2.32 16.65 -10.54
C PHE A 153 2.78 18.11 -10.51
N ILE A 154 3.93 18.41 -11.15
CA ILE A 154 4.48 19.76 -11.17
C ILE A 154 3.58 20.72 -11.95
N GLU A 155 2.93 20.25 -13.02
CA GLU A 155 2.06 21.08 -13.84
C GLU A 155 0.75 21.46 -13.15
N HIS A 156 0.42 20.81 -12.05
CA HIS A 156 -0.75 21.12 -11.27
C HIS A 156 -0.40 21.98 -10.08
#